data_e47433f4893367b330c836e3af3ab34a
#
_entry.id   e47433f4893367b330c836e3af3ab34a
#
_cell.length_a   1.000
_cell.length_b   1.000
_cell.length_c   1.000
_cell.angle_alpha   90.00
_cell.angle_beta   90.00
_cell.angle_gamma   90.00
#
_symmetry.space_group_name_H-M   'P 1'
#
loop_
_entity.id
_entity.type
_entity.pdbx_description
1 polymer ?
#
loop_
_entity_poly.entity_id
_entity_poly.type
_entity_poly.pdbx_seq_one_letter_code
_entity_poly.pdbx_strand_id
1 'polypeptide(L)'
;VSDDATLGGYEAAHDRPPAFEGPDGRAYSAAVYVDDVPHAQGQFGGAVLFVRWSRDGDRPDGHVESPYLAFGTTPAEAEERVRALTLLEVKRHLDAAVTAAREDPD
;
A
#
# COMPACT_ATOMS: atom_id res chain seq x y z
N VAL A 1 14.72 14.30 11.73
CA VAL A 1 13.57 13.53 11.23
C VAL A 1 14.02 12.71 10.03
N SER A 2 13.78 11.43 10.08
CA SER A 2 14.13 10.56 8.97
C SER A 2 13.07 10.66 7.88
N ASP A 3 13.48 10.96 6.65
CA ASP A 3 12.55 11.01 5.52
C ASP A 3 11.99 9.64 5.17
N ASP A 4 12.65 8.55 5.60
CA ASP A 4 12.19 7.20 5.30
C ASP A 4 11.19 6.66 6.34
N ALA A 5 10.66 7.52 7.23
CA ALA A 5 9.61 7.14 8.16
C ALA A 5 8.23 7.05 7.50
N THR A 6 8.05 7.64 6.32
CA THR A 6 6.81 7.59 5.56
C THR A 6 6.99 6.74 4.31
N LEU A 7 5.86 6.32 3.72
CA LEU A 7 5.90 5.54 2.48
C LEU A 7 6.64 6.29 1.37
N GLY A 8 6.29 7.55 1.15
CA GLY A 8 6.94 8.35 0.11
C GLY A 8 8.39 8.66 0.43
N GLY A 9 8.69 8.92 1.70
CA GLY A 9 10.06 9.15 2.12
C GLY A 9 10.95 7.93 1.92
N TYR A 10 10.42 6.75 2.22
CA TYR A 10 11.16 5.50 1.98
C TYR A 10 11.46 5.31 0.48
N GLU A 11 10.43 5.51 -0.37
CA GLU A 11 10.61 5.37 -1.81
C GLU A 11 11.66 6.34 -2.35
N ALA A 12 11.64 7.58 -1.87
CA ALA A 12 12.62 8.59 -2.30
C ALA A 12 14.03 8.24 -1.83
N ALA A 13 14.18 7.72 -0.61
CA ALA A 13 15.48 7.42 -0.04
C ALA A 13 16.09 6.15 -0.65
N HIS A 14 15.28 5.16 -0.99
CA HIS A 14 15.76 3.84 -1.41
C HIS A 14 15.48 3.50 -2.86
N ASP A 15 14.76 4.36 -3.58
CA ASP A 15 14.39 4.16 -4.99
C ASP A 15 13.68 2.82 -5.22
N ARG A 16 12.85 2.44 -4.26
CA ARG A 16 12.06 1.21 -4.33
C ARG A 16 10.94 1.28 -3.30
N PRO A 17 9.85 0.51 -3.49
CA PRO A 17 8.82 0.46 -2.46
C PRO A 17 9.32 -0.30 -1.22
N PRO A 18 8.79 0.01 -0.03
CA PRO A 18 9.12 -0.75 1.16
C PRO A 18 8.54 -2.15 1.11
N ALA A 19 9.22 -3.09 1.77
CA ALA A 19 8.74 -4.46 1.89
C ALA A 19 8.51 -4.79 3.38
N PHE A 20 7.48 -5.58 3.63
CA PHE A 20 7.08 -5.97 4.98
C PHE A 20 6.80 -7.46 5.03
N GLU A 21 6.92 -8.04 6.22
CA GLU A 21 6.44 -9.39 6.44
C GLU A 21 4.99 -9.30 6.93
N GLY A 22 4.09 -10.01 6.25
CA GLY A 22 2.69 -10.09 6.67
C GLY A 22 2.48 -11.08 7.80
N PRO A 23 1.27 -11.09 8.39
CA PRO A 23 0.97 -12.03 9.48
C PRO A 23 0.95 -13.50 9.02
N ASP A 24 0.98 -13.74 7.72
CA ASP A 24 1.08 -15.07 7.14
C ASP A 24 2.54 -15.50 6.91
N GLY A 25 3.51 -14.68 7.32
CA GLY A 25 4.93 -14.96 7.14
C GLY A 25 5.46 -14.71 5.74
N ARG A 26 4.63 -14.16 4.86
CA ARG A 26 5.02 -13.88 3.47
C ARG A 26 5.52 -12.44 3.34
N ALA A 27 6.39 -12.21 2.36
CA ALA A 27 6.91 -10.88 2.08
C ALA A 27 5.99 -10.14 1.11
N TYR A 28 5.73 -8.86 1.40
CA TYR A 28 4.87 -8.00 0.60
C TYR A 28 5.58 -6.67 0.33
N SER A 29 5.47 -6.18 -0.90
CA SER A 29 5.91 -4.82 -1.24
C SER A 29 4.70 -3.92 -1.32
N ALA A 30 4.81 -2.71 -0.78
CA ALA A 30 3.71 -1.75 -0.74
C ALA A 30 3.85 -0.75 -1.88
N ALA A 31 2.87 -0.74 -2.78
CA ALA A 31 2.83 0.19 -3.91
C ALA A 31 1.62 1.09 -3.79
N VAL A 32 1.79 2.37 -4.07
CA VAL A 32 0.68 3.33 -4.07
C VAL A 32 -0.19 3.07 -5.29
N TYR A 33 -1.50 3.05 -5.06
CA TYR A 33 -2.50 2.90 -6.11
C TYR A 33 -3.48 4.04 -6.02
N VAL A 34 -3.78 4.67 -7.15
CA VAL A 34 -4.76 5.75 -7.22
C VAL A 34 -5.67 5.50 -8.40
N ASP A 35 -6.99 5.66 -8.19
CA ASP A 35 -7.95 5.54 -9.27
C ASP A 35 -7.73 6.64 -10.30
N ASP A 36 -7.93 6.31 -11.55
CA ASP A 36 -7.87 7.27 -12.64
C ASP A 36 -9.25 7.82 -13.02
N VAL A 37 -10.28 7.39 -12.32
CA VAL A 37 -11.65 7.83 -12.53
C VAL A 37 -12.18 8.39 -11.21
N PRO A 38 -12.78 9.59 -11.21
CA PRO A 38 -13.25 10.17 -9.94
C PRO A 38 -14.48 9.44 -9.40
N HIS A 39 -14.55 9.38 -8.08
CA HIS A 39 -15.74 8.94 -7.36
C HIS A 39 -16.78 10.06 -7.30
N ALA A 40 -17.86 9.82 -6.57
CA ALA A 40 -18.88 10.84 -6.32
C ALA A 40 -18.20 12.09 -5.76
N GLN A 41 -18.70 13.26 -6.14
CA GLN A 41 -18.17 14.56 -5.74
C GLN A 41 -16.79 14.86 -6.34
N GLY A 42 -16.39 14.12 -7.38
CA GLY A 42 -15.17 14.42 -8.12
C GLY A 42 -13.89 14.08 -7.40
N GLN A 43 -13.95 13.22 -6.39
CA GLN A 43 -12.75 12.85 -5.62
C GLN A 43 -12.12 11.56 -6.14
N PHE A 44 -10.80 11.53 -6.11
CA PHE A 44 -10.02 10.35 -6.49
C PHE A 44 -9.58 9.62 -5.23
N GLY A 45 -9.75 8.29 -5.21
CA GLY A 45 -9.37 7.47 -4.07
C GLY A 45 -7.97 6.92 -4.24
N GLY A 46 -7.20 6.93 -3.14
CA GLY A 46 -5.86 6.36 -3.08
C GLY A 46 -5.80 5.23 -2.07
N ALA A 47 -5.06 4.20 -2.40
CA ALA A 47 -4.91 3.00 -1.58
C ALA A 47 -3.51 2.43 -1.73
N VAL A 48 -3.23 1.33 -1.04
CA VAL A 48 -1.97 0.62 -1.17
C VAL A 48 -2.25 -0.78 -1.70
N LEU A 49 -1.54 -1.15 -2.75
CA LEU A 49 -1.54 -2.49 -3.30
C LEU A 49 -0.31 -3.20 -2.73
N PHE A 50 -0.54 -4.32 -2.04
CA PHE A 50 0.53 -5.10 -1.46
C PHE A 50 0.79 -6.32 -2.35
N VAL A 51 1.95 -6.34 -3.00
CA VAL A 51 2.35 -7.44 -3.89
C VAL A 51 3.05 -8.50 -3.05
N ARG A 52 2.49 -9.71 -3.04
CA ARG A 52 3.09 -10.82 -2.30
C ARG A 52 4.16 -11.50 -3.15
N TRP A 53 5.30 -11.74 -2.54
CA TRP A 53 6.41 -12.39 -3.21
C TRP A 53 6.42 -13.88 -2.92
N SER A 54 6.93 -14.66 -3.88
CA SER A 54 7.12 -16.09 -3.71
C SER A 54 8.04 -16.37 -2.51
N ARG A 55 7.99 -17.58 -1.99
CA ARG A 55 8.76 -17.92 -0.79
C ARG A 55 10.27 -17.77 -0.98
N ASP A 56 10.76 -17.98 -2.20
CA ASP A 56 12.18 -17.74 -2.51
C ASP A 56 12.46 -16.28 -2.90
N GLY A 57 11.43 -15.44 -2.97
CA GLY A 57 11.59 -14.01 -3.17
C GLY A 57 11.89 -13.57 -4.58
N ASP A 58 11.79 -14.45 -5.56
CA ASP A 58 12.24 -14.13 -6.91
C ASP A 58 11.12 -13.67 -7.86
N ARG A 59 9.85 -13.80 -7.46
CA ARG A 59 8.74 -13.35 -8.31
C ARG A 59 7.48 -13.08 -7.49
N PRO A 60 6.59 -12.21 -7.96
CA PRO A 60 5.30 -12.02 -7.30
C PRO A 60 4.39 -13.25 -7.53
N ASP A 61 3.62 -13.63 -6.51
CA ASP A 61 2.69 -14.74 -6.61
C ASP A 61 1.31 -14.41 -6.06
N GLY A 62 0.99 -13.13 -5.91
CA GLY A 62 -0.32 -12.70 -5.46
C GLY A 62 -0.30 -11.27 -4.97
N HIS A 63 -1.44 -10.82 -4.45
CA HIS A 63 -1.54 -9.48 -3.90
C HIS A 63 -2.74 -9.38 -2.97
N VAL A 64 -2.70 -8.38 -2.09
CA VAL A 64 -3.86 -7.92 -1.33
C VAL A 64 -3.91 -6.40 -1.43
N GLU A 65 -5.06 -5.81 -1.23
CA GLU A 65 -5.27 -4.38 -1.35
C GLU A 65 -5.83 -3.82 -0.05
N SER A 66 -5.43 -2.60 0.29
CA SER A 66 -6.10 -1.86 1.36
C SER A 66 -7.41 -1.28 0.83
N PRO A 67 -8.34 -0.87 1.73
CA PRO A 67 -9.41 0.02 1.30
C PRO A 67 -8.82 1.37 0.92
N TYR A 68 -9.66 2.29 0.44
CA TYR A 68 -9.20 3.66 0.19
C TYR A 68 -8.74 4.28 1.50
N LEU A 69 -7.52 4.81 1.51
CA LEU A 69 -6.89 5.39 2.69
C LEU A 69 -6.88 6.91 2.65
N ALA A 70 -7.04 7.49 1.47
CA ALA A 70 -7.06 8.93 1.29
C ALA A 70 -7.83 9.30 0.03
N PHE A 71 -8.28 10.54 -0.03
CA PHE A 71 -8.98 11.07 -1.19
C PHE A 71 -8.38 12.42 -1.53
N GLY A 72 -8.44 12.79 -2.80
CA GLY A 72 -7.99 14.08 -3.27
C GLY A 72 -8.81 14.55 -4.44
N THR A 73 -8.71 15.85 -4.76
CA THR A 73 -9.42 16.44 -5.89
C THR A 73 -8.71 16.15 -7.22
N THR A 74 -7.48 15.65 -7.15
CA THR A 74 -6.73 15.17 -8.31
C THR A 74 -6.08 13.84 -7.93
N PRO A 75 -5.72 13.01 -8.93
CA PRO A 75 -4.97 11.79 -8.63
C PRO A 75 -3.65 12.07 -7.91
N ALA A 76 -2.96 13.15 -8.28
CA ALA A 76 -1.69 13.51 -7.65
C ALA A 76 -1.88 13.84 -6.17
N GLU A 77 -2.96 14.53 -5.82
CA GLU A 77 -3.25 14.85 -4.42
C GLU A 77 -3.55 13.61 -3.60
N ALA A 78 -4.34 12.68 -4.15
CA ALA A 78 -4.63 11.42 -3.47
C ALA A 78 -3.35 10.61 -3.27
N GLU A 79 -2.50 10.55 -4.28
CA GLU A 79 -1.22 9.84 -4.23
C GLU A 79 -0.31 10.43 -3.14
N GLU A 80 -0.21 11.75 -3.10
CA GLU A 80 0.61 12.44 -2.11
C GLU A 80 0.14 12.13 -0.69
N ARG A 81 -1.17 12.09 -0.48
CA ARG A 81 -1.74 11.78 0.84
C ARG A 81 -1.47 10.34 1.26
N VAL A 82 -1.52 9.39 0.34
CA VAL A 82 -1.15 8.00 0.65
C VAL A 82 0.33 7.91 0.99
N ARG A 83 1.17 8.63 0.24
CA ARG A 83 2.62 8.62 0.50
C ARG A 83 3.00 9.28 1.81
N ALA A 84 2.11 10.10 2.38
CA ALA A 84 2.35 10.72 3.68
C ALA A 84 2.11 9.77 4.86
N LEU A 85 1.52 8.61 4.63
CA LEU A 85 1.33 7.61 5.68
C LEU A 85 2.67 7.12 6.20
N THR A 86 2.75 6.89 7.51
CA THR A 86 3.97 6.33 8.09
C THR A 86 4.10 4.86 7.72
N LEU A 87 5.33 4.35 7.77
CA LEU A 87 5.56 2.92 7.49
C LEU A 87 4.82 2.04 8.51
N LEU A 88 4.69 2.50 9.75
CA LEU A 88 3.92 1.76 10.76
C LEU A 88 2.44 1.68 10.37
N GLU A 89 1.86 2.79 9.90
CA GLU A 89 0.49 2.80 9.43
C GLU A 89 0.30 1.87 8.23
N VAL A 90 1.24 1.90 7.29
CA VAL A 90 1.21 1.01 6.12
C VAL A 90 1.26 -0.45 6.55
N LYS A 91 2.12 -0.78 7.52
CA LYS A 91 2.22 -2.15 8.04
C LYS A 91 0.90 -2.59 8.67
N ARG A 92 0.23 -1.71 9.40
CA ARG A 92 -1.07 -2.02 9.99
C ARG A 92 -2.12 -2.31 8.93
N HIS A 93 -2.10 -1.55 7.83
CA HIS A 93 -3.03 -1.79 6.72
C HIS A 93 -2.72 -3.11 6.02
N LEU A 94 -1.45 -3.48 5.91
CA LEU A 94 -1.07 -4.78 5.37
C LEU A 94 -1.63 -5.91 6.24
N ASP A 95 -1.42 -5.83 7.54
CA ASP A 95 -1.89 -6.87 8.46
C ASP A 95 -3.41 -7.03 8.37
N ALA A 96 -4.13 -5.92 8.32
CA ALA A 96 -5.58 -5.94 8.19
C ALA A 96 -6.02 -6.55 6.85
N ALA A 97 -5.34 -6.20 5.76
CA ALA A 97 -5.69 -6.69 4.42
C ALA A 97 -5.44 -8.19 4.30
N VAL A 98 -4.32 -8.68 4.84
CA VAL A 98 -4.00 -10.11 4.81
C VAL A 98 -5.00 -10.89 5.66
N THR A 99 -5.34 -10.36 6.84
CA THR A 99 -6.31 -11.00 7.73
C THR A 99 -7.68 -11.08 7.07
N ALA A 100 -8.13 -9.99 6.44
CA ALA A 100 -9.42 -9.95 5.75
C ALA A 100 -9.46 -10.94 4.58
N ALA A 101 -8.37 -11.05 3.82
CA ALA A 101 -8.28 -11.99 2.70
C ALA A 101 -8.34 -13.44 3.18
N ARG A 102 -7.76 -13.74 4.34
CA ARG A 102 -7.78 -15.08 4.91
C ARG A 102 -9.14 -15.45 5.49
N GLU A 103 -9.91 -14.47 5.96
CA GLU A 103 -11.24 -14.68 6.51
C GLU A 103 -12.30 -14.81 5.42
N ASP A 104 -12.00 -14.38 4.20
CA ASP A 104 -12.90 -14.47 3.06
C ASP A 104 -12.61 -15.76 2.32
N PRO A 105 -13.48 -16.78 2.40
CA PRO A 105 -13.19 -18.08 1.81
C PRO A 105 -13.24 -18.10 0.29
N ASP A 106 -13.67 -17.02 -0.32
CA ASP A 106 -13.68 -16.92 -1.78
C ASP A 106 -12.60 -16.01 -2.26
#